data_b006e77b5f5bc31a566668dbfa81507c
#
_entry.id   b006e77b5f5bc31a566668dbfa81507c
#
_cell.length_a   1.000
_cell.length_b   1.000
_cell.length_c   1.000
_cell.angle_alpha   90.00
_cell.angle_beta   90.00
_cell.angle_gamma   90.00
#
_symmetry.space_group_name_H-M   'P 1'
#
loop_
_entity.id
_entity.type
_entity.pdbx_description
1 polymer ?
#
loop_
_entity_poly.entity_id
_entity_poly.type
_entity_poly.pdbx_seq_one_letter_code
_entity_poly.pdbx_strand_id
1 'polypeptide(L)'
;MRYFKLFISLTFCLLLFLSLIECSKKETLTMKIEKQPFGKTEDGTTVDLYTLTNTNGMTVKITNYGGIVTSIFVPDENGNLGDVVLGYDNLEGYLKNNPYFGCIIGRYGNRIARGKFTLNGKNYMLATNNEPNHLHGGVKGFDKVIWAAKEIKGENTVGLELTYLSKDGEEGYPGNLSVKVSYTLTNDNALQIDYQASTDQPTIVNLTNHSYFNLKDAGASPILDHELMLDADYFTPVDSTLIPTGKLRAVAGTPFDFKKSAKICARIGADDEQIKFGLGYDHNFVLNGNAGELKLAGKLIESTTGRVVEVWTTEPGIQFYSGNFLDGSITGKNGTVYSYRHGLCLETQHYPDSPNQPNFPSTVLNPGEKYQTTTVYKFLVE
;
A
#
# COMPACT_ATOMS: atom_id res chain seq x y z
N MET A 1 -56.35 -63.37 -52.81
CA MET A 1 -55.22 -63.31 -51.88
C MET A 1 -54.29 -62.17 -52.35
N ARG A 2 -54.38 -61.03 -51.79
CA ARG A 2 -53.67 -59.79 -52.24
C ARG A 2 -52.65 -59.43 -51.21
N TYR A 3 -51.38 -59.36 -51.62
CA TYR A 3 -50.28 -58.84 -50.79
C TYR A 3 -50.33 -57.31 -50.81
N PHE A 4 -50.50 -56.71 -49.65
CA PHE A 4 -50.34 -55.26 -49.47
C PHE A 4 -48.89 -55.02 -49.04
N LYS A 5 -48.10 -54.40 -49.94
CA LYS A 5 -46.73 -53.92 -49.60
C LYS A 5 -46.84 -52.55 -48.93
N LEU A 6 -46.48 -52.53 -47.67
CA LEU A 6 -46.33 -51.29 -46.93
C LEU A 6 -44.97 -50.67 -47.22
N PHE A 7 -44.94 -49.59 -47.94
CA PHE A 7 -43.70 -48.74 -48.10
C PHE A 7 -43.53 -47.85 -46.87
N ILE A 8 -42.54 -48.14 -46.04
CA ILE A 8 -42.14 -47.25 -44.96
C ILE A 8 -41.13 -46.29 -45.59
N SER A 9 -41.54 -45.06 -45.78
CA SER A 9 -40.66 -43.91 -46.15
C SER A 9 -39.86 -43.49 -44.94
N LEU A 10 -38.59 -43.82 -44.91
CA LEU A 10 -37.63 -43.32 -43.92
C LEU A 10 -37.28 -41.89 -44.27
N THR A 11 -38.02 -40.93 -43.68
CA THR A 11 -37.64 -39.50 -43.73
C THR A 11 -36.48 -39.28 -42.74
N PHE A 12 -35.29 -39.19 -43.29
CA PHE A 12 -34.07 -38.84 -42.55
C PHE A 12 -34.18 -37.37 -42.15
N CYS A 13 -34.67 -37.08 -40.95
CA CYS A 13 -34.57 -35.74 -40.34
C CYS A 13 -33.08 -35.51 -39.98
N LEU A 14 -32.38 -34.86 -40.89
CA LEU A 14 -31.06 -34.28 -40.62
C LEU A 14 -31.27 -33.09 -39.68
N LEU A 15 -31.28 -33.31 -38.39
CA LEU A 15 -31.16 -32.26 -37.37
C LEU A 15 -29.74 -31.67 -37.49
N LEU A 16 -29.63 -30.61 -38.23
CA LEU A 16 -28.51 -29.71 -38.13
C LEU A 16 -28.50 -29.13 -36.70
N PHE A 17 -27.69 -29.72 -35.83
CA PHE A 17 -27.22 -29.05 -34.65
C PHE A 17 -26.30 -27.91 -35.13
N LEU A 18 -26.89 -26.76 -35.42
CA LEU A 18 -26.16 -25.50 -35.37
C LEU A 18 -25.71 -25.30 -33.90
N SER A 19 -24.55 -25.78 -33.57
CA SER A 19 -23.84 -25.33 -32.42
C SER A 19 -23.63 -23.82 -32.62
N LEU A 20 -24.50 -23.04 -32.01
CA LEU A 20 -24.25 -21.62 -31.74
C LEU A 20 -23.00 -21.60 -30.83
N ILE A 21 -21.85 -21.55 -31.47
CA ILE A 21 -20.66 -21.04 -30.81
C ILE A 21 -20.99 -19.56 -30.59
N GLU A 22 -21.61 -19.25 -29.45
CA GLU A 22 -21.57 -17.92 -28.90
C GLU A 22 -20.09 -17.62 -28.67
N CYS A 23 -19.50 -17.04 -29.71
CA CYS A 23 -18.24 -16.32 -29.57
C CYS A 23 -18.60 -15.16 -28.65
N SER A 24 -18.52 -15.40 -27.32
CA SER A 24 -18.60 -14.30 -26.36
C SER A 24 -17.50 -13.36 -26.79
N LYS A 25 -17.88 -12.23 -27.39
CA LYS A 25 -16.95 -11.13 -27.64
C LYS A 25 -16.39 -10.78 -26.26
N LYS A 26 -15.17 -11.22 -25.99
CA LYS A 26 -14.42 -10.76 -24.83
C LYS A 26 -14.44 -9.24 -24.95
N GLU A 27 -15.24 -8.57 -24.11
CA GLU A 27 -15.25 -7.11 -24.08
C GLU A 27 -13.81 -6.65 -23.94
N THR A 28 -13.34 -5.91 -24.92
CA THR A 28 -12.00 -5.34 -24.87
C THR A 28 -12.03 -4.30 -23.76
N LEU A 29 -11.51 -4.66 -22.59
CA LEU A 29 -11.39 -3.72 -21.48
C LEU A 29 -10.52 -2.55 -21.95
N THR A 30 -10.99 -1.34 -21.69
CA THR A 30 -10.25 -0.11 -21.96
C THR A 30 -9.79 0.50 -20.66
N MET A 31 -8.65 1.21 -20.73
CA MET A 31 -8.20 2.02 -19.60
C MET A 31 -9.27 3.03 -19.24
N LYS A 32 -9.75 3.01 -18.00
CA LYS A 32 -10.79 3.95 -17.55
C LYS A 32 -10.56 4.42 -16.12
N ILE A 33 -11.07 5.60 -15.83
CA ILE A 33 -11.22 6.13 -14.49
C ILE A 33 -12.68 6.53 -14.33
N GLU A 34 -13.28 6.13 -13.23
CA GLU A 34 -14.67 6.40 -12.87
C GLU A 34 -14.69 7.05 -11.50
N LYS A 35 -15.50 8.10 -11.36
CA LYS A 35 -15.67 8.84 -10.12
C LYS A 35 -17.08 8.64 -9.59
N GLN A 36 -17.22 8.39 -8.29
CA GLN A 36 -18.52 8.32 -7.61
C GLN A 36 -18.44 8.95 -6.21
N PRO A 37 -19.55 9.42 -5.65
CA PRO A 37 -19.61 9.84 -4.24
C PRO A 37 -19.25 8.66 -3.32
N PHE A 38 -18.41 8.92 -2.31
CA PHE A 38 -18.06 7.93 -1.29
C PHE A 38 -18.71 8.23 0.07
N GLY A 39 -19.06 9.49 0.31
CA GLY A 39 -19.72 9.93 1.52
C GLY A 39 -19.43 11.39 1.82
N LYS A 40 -19.63 11.77 3.07
CA LYS A 40 -19.31 13.10 3.60
C LYS A 40 -18.61 12.98 4.95
N THR A 41 -17.66 13.87 5.18
CA THR A 41 -17.06 14.10 6.50
C THR A 41 -18.09 14.71 7.48
N GLU A 42 -17.75 14.77 8.76
CA GLU A 42 -18.64 15.34 9.81
C GLU A 42 -18.99 16.82 9.54
N ASP A 43 -18.08 17.58 8.95
CA ASP A 43 -18.30 18.98 8.54
C ASP A 43 -19.10 19.13 7.24
N GLY A 44 -19.56 18.02 6.65
CA GLY A 44 -20.36 17.99 5.44
C GLY A 44 -19.58 18.03 4.12
N THR A 45 -18.23 18.04 4.16
CA THR A 45 -17.38 18.01 2.97
C THR A 45 -17.56 16.69 2.21
N THR A 46 -17.84 16.78 0.90
CA THR A 46 -18.01 15.60 0.05
C THR A 46 -16.69 14.89 -0.17
N VAL A 47 -16.71 13.57 -0.05
CA VAL A 47 -15.61 12.66 -0.34
C VAL A 47 -15.97 11.82 -1.56
N ASP A 48 -15.04 11.71 -2.49
CA ASP A 48 -15.19 10.96 -3.73
C ASP A 48 -14.34 9.69 -3.71
N LEU A 49 -14.81 8.67 -4.42
CA LEU A 49 -14.09 7.43 -4.73
C LEU A 49 -13.81 7.37 -6.23
N TYR A 50 -12.56 7.13 -6.57
CA TYR A 50 -12.08 6.98 -7.94
C TYR A 50 -11.72 5.52 -8.18
N THR A 51 -12.23 4.95 -9.27
CA THR A 51 -11.94 3.58 -9.69
C THR A 51 -11.12 3.62 -10.96
N LEU A 52 -9.88 3.19 -10.90
CA LEU A 52 -8.97 3.04 -12.02
C LEU A 52 -9.02 1.59 -12.49
N THR A 53 -9.18 1.36 -13.79
CA THR A 53 -9.19 0.00 -14.38
C THR A 53 -8.27 -0.02 -15.59
N ASN A 54 -7.41 -1.05 -15.69
CA ASN A 54 -6.55 -1.25 -16.85
C ASN A 54 -7.15 -2.25 -17.85
N THR A 55 -6.50 -2.45 -19.00
CA THR A 55 -6.97 -3.35 -20.06
C THR A 55 -6.89 -4.83 -19.68
N ASN A 56 -6.18 -5.18 -18.59
CA ASN A 56 -6.10 -6.54 -18.06
C ASN A 56 -7.15 -6.82 -16.97
N GLY A 57 -7.98 -5.83 -16.63
CA GLY A 57 -9.02 -5.92 -15.61
C GLY A 57 -8.53 -5.64 -14.19
N MET A 58 -7.24 -5.39 -13.97
CA MET A 58 -6.78 -4.90 -12.67
C MET A 58 -7.49 -3.59 -12.34
N THR A 59 -7.98 -3.49 -11.10
CA THR A 59 -8.75 -2.34 -10.62
C THR A 59 -8.19 -1.84 -9.30
N VAL A 60 -8.01 -0.51 -9.21
CA VAL A 60 -7.59 0.17 -7.99
C VAL A 60 -8.63 1.21 -7.63
N LYS A 61 -9.08 1.21 -6.36
CA LYS A 61 -10.02 2.20 -5.85
C LYS A 61 -9.31 3.13 -4.88
N ILE A 62 -9.46 4.44 -5.06
CA ILE A 62 -8.77 5.46 -4.28
C ILE A 62 -9.78 6.54 -3.90
N THR A 63 -9.81 6.94 -2.63
CA THR A 63 -10.61 8.08 -2.18
C THR A 63 -9.74 9.31 -1.98
N ASN A 64 -10.30 10.50 -2.18
CA ASN A 64 -9.62 11.77 -1.91
C ASN A 64 -9.57 12.14 -0.42
N TYR A 65 -10.20 11.39 0.48
CA TYR A 65 -9.95 11.47 1.91
C TYR A 65 -8.73 10.63 2.25
N GLY A 66 -7.69 11.25 2.80
CA GLY A 66 -6.43 10.59 3.16
C GLY A 66 -5.66 10.00 1.98
N GLY A 67 -6.10 10.22 0.73
CA GLY A 67 -5.54 9.58 -0.45
C GLY A 67 -5.55 8.05 -0.38
N ILE A 68 -6.58 7.50 0.28
CA ILE A 68 -6.62 6.09 0.68
C ILE A 68 -6.84 5.17 -0.52
N VAL A 69 -5.96 4.20 -0.69
CA VAL A 69 -6.19 3.03 -1.55
C VAL A 69 -7.13 2.08 -0.80
N THR A 70 -8.40 2.06 -1.20
CA THR A 70 -9.43 1.28 -0.52
C THR A 70 -9.51 -0.16 -1.01
N SER A 71 -9.10 -0.43 -2.26
CA SER A 71 -9.11 -1.77 -2.86
C SER A 71 -8.10 -1.88 -4.00
N ILE A 72 -7.52 -3.06 -4.15
CA ILE A 72 -6.69 -3.46 -5.30
C ILE A 72 -7.16 -4.85 -5.74
N PHE A 73 -7.83 -4.93 -6.88
CA PHE A 73 -8.28 -6.20 -7.45
C PHE A 73 -7.28 -6.67 -8.51
N VAL A 74 -6.73 -7.86 -8.28
CA VAL A 74 -5.75 -8.48 -9.18
C VAL A 74 -6.12 -9.94 -9.47
N PRO A 75 -5.76 -10.51 -10.65
CA PRO A 75 -6.07 -11.88 -10.96
C PRO A 75 -5.26 -12.87 -10.11
N ASP A 76 -5.82 -14.04 -9.87
CA ASP A 76 -5.11 -15.23 -9.41
C ASP A 76 -4.60 -16.07 -10.62
N GLU A 77 -3.99 -17.23 -10.37
CA GLU A 77 -3.50 -18.16 -11.39
C GLU A 77 -4.61 -18.66 -12.34
N ASN A 78 -5.88 -18.60 -11.95
CA ASN A 78 -7.04 -18.97 -12.75
C ASN A 78 -7.69 -17.77 -13.45
N GLY A 79 -7.15 -16.55 -13.26
CA GLY A 79 -7.68 -15.31 -13.81
C GLY A 79 -8.82 -14.70 -13.01
N ASN A 80 -9.17 -15.22 -11.83
CA ASN A 80 -10.21 -14.64 -10.97
C ASN A 80 -9.66 -13.42 -10.23
N LEU A 81 -10.37 -12.29 -10.35
CA LEU A 81 -10.01 -11.08 -9.64
C LEU A 81 -10.34 -11.20 -8.14
N GLY A 82 -9.37 -10.90 -7.30
CA GLY A 82 -9.53 -10.80 -5.84
C GLY A 82 -8.93 -9.52 -5.30
N ASP A 83 -9.58 -8.94 -4.29
CA ASP A 83 -9.02 -7.81 -3.55
C ASP A 83 -7.84 -8.29 -2.68
N VAL A 84 -6.76 -7.52 -2.65
CA VAL A 84 -5.52 -7.92 -1.96
C VAL A 84 -5.11 -6.93 -0.87
N VAL A 85 -5.98 -5.98 -0.49
CA VAL A 85 -5.71 -5.04 0.59
C VAL A 85 -6.86 -4.97 1.59
N LEU A 86 -6.53 -4.71 2.85
CA LEU A 86 -7.48 -4.46 3.92
C LEU A 86 -8.07 -3.05 3.79
N GLY A 87 -9.26 -2.83 4.37
CA GLY A 87 -9.94 -1.54 4.37
C GLY A 87 -11.40 -1.66 4.80
N TYR A 88 -12.21 -0.67 4.46
CA TYR A 88 -13.64 -0.64 4.75
C TYR A 88 -14.46 -0.45 3.46
N ASP A 89 -15.72 -0.87 3.49
CA ASP A 89 -16.65 -0.74 2.35
C ASP A 89 -17.15 0.69 2.15
N ASN A 90 -17.06 1.52 3.18
CA ASN A 90 -17.61 2.87 3.20
C ASN A 90 -16.71 3.86 3.94
N LEU A 91 -16.97 5.16 3.73
CA LEU A 91 -16.21 6.23 4.35
C LEU A 91 -16.26 6.21 5.86
N GLU A 92 -17.40 5.82 6.46
CA GLU A 92 -17.59 5.84 7.92
C GLU A 92 -16.54 5.02 8.68
N GLY A 93 -16.14 3.87 8.13
CA GLY A 93 -15.06 3.06 8.69
C GLY A 93 -13.73 3.82 8.74
N TYR A 94 -13.41 4.57 7.68
CA TYR A 94 -12.18 5.37 7.61
C TYR A 94 -12.20 6.61 8.52
N LEU A 95 -13.37 7.17 8.81
CA LEU A 95 -13.50 8.35 9.69
C LEU A 95 -13.38 8.02 11.18
N LYS A 96 -13.67 6.78 11.59
CA LYS A 96 -13.70 6.38 13.02
C LYS A 96 -12.33 5.95 13.54
N ASN A 97 -11.96 4.72 13.31
CA ASN A 97 -10.76 4.09 13.88
C ASN A 97 -9.95 3.40 12.78
N ASN A 98 -9.47 4.19 11.82
CA ASN A 98 -8.63 3.65 10.75
C ASN A 98 -7.19 3.49 11.24
N PRO A 99 -6.62 2.27 11.30
CA PRO A 99 -5.21 2.07 11.60
C PRO A 99 -4.34 2.33 10.35
N TYR A 100 -4.63 3.43 9.65
CA TYR A 100 -3.96 3.91 8.44
C TYR A 100 -4.17 3.05 7.18
N PHE A 101 -5.17 2.19 7.11
CA PHE A 101 -5.43 1.34 5.92
C PHE A 101 -5.37 2.14 4.63
N GLY A 102 -4.36 1.86 3.79
CA GLY A 102 -4.19 2.41 2.45
C GLY A 102 -3.85 3.91 2.35
N CYS A 103 -3.66 4.60 3.48
CA CYS A 103 -3.47 6.06 3.53
C CYS A 103 -2.16 6.54 2.93
N ILE A 104 -2.16 7.76 2.40
CA ILE A 104 -0.93 8.57 2.29
C ILE A 104 -0.53 9.00 3.70
N ILE A 105 0.69 8.69 4.08
CA ILE A 105 1.27 9.07 5.36
C ILE A 105 2.18 10.29 5.16
N GLY A 106 2.01 11.27 6.01
CA GLY A 106 2.77 12.50 6.05
C GLY A 106 2.21 13.46 7.14
N ARG A 107 2.94 14.57 7.47
CA ARG A 107 4.13 15.09 6.78
C ARG A 107 5.36 14.17 6.96
N TYR A 108 5.43 13.40 8.07
CA TYR A 108 6.53 12.50 8.38
C TYR A 108 6.00 11.09 8.69
N GLY A 109 6.28 10.14 7.81
CA GLY A 109 5.96 8.73 7.98
C GLY A 109 6.81 8.07 9.06
N ASN A 110 6.23 7.06 9.72
CA ASN A 110 6.80 6.39 10.87
C ASN A 110 7.05 7.33 12.07
N ARG A 111 8.01 7.02 12.95
CA ARG A 111 8.17 7.66 14.26
C ARG A 111 9.24 8.75 14.29
N ILE A 112 9.00 9.74 15.18
CA ILE A 112 10.00 10.70 15.65
C ILE A 112 10.04 10.60 17.18
N ALA A 113 11.23 10.36 17.72
CA ALA A 113 11.46 10.14 19.14
C ALA A 113 10.92 11.30 19.98
N ARG A 114 10.02 11.00 20.93
CA ARG A 114 9.41 11.96 21.86
C ARG A 114 8.76 13.18 21.20
N GLY A 115 8.40 13.07 19.92
CA GLY A 115 7.86 14.17 19.14
C GLY A 115 8.82 15.37 19.01
N LYS A 116 10.14 15.15 19.05
CA LYS A 116 11.13 16.24 19.06
C LYS A 116 12.14 16.11 17.95
N PHE A 117 12.48 17.21 17.31
CA PHE A 117 13.64 17.29 16.43
C PHE A 117 14.24 18.70 16.45
N THR A 118 15.50 18.81 16.04
CA THR A 118 16.20 20.09 15.88
C THR A 118 16.48 20.32 14.40
N LEU A 119 16.08 21.48 13.89
CA LEU A 119 16.35 21.91 12.52
C LEU A 119 16.94 23.30 12.53
N ASN A 120 18.13 23.47 11.94
CA ASN A 120 18.85 24.74 11.90
C ASN A 120 18.99 25.43 13.27
N GLY A 121 19.27 24.63 14.31
CA GLY A 121 19.45 25.12 15.69
C GLY A 121 18.17 25.47 16.44
N LYS A 122 17.00 25.33 15.82
CA LYS A 122 15.69 25.50 16.44
C LYS A 122 15.05 24.16 16.80
N ASN A 123 14.55 24.04 18.02
CA ASN A 123 13.84 22.86 18.47
C ASN A 123 12.35 22.93 18.09
N TYR A 124 11.82 21.84 17.58
CA TYR A 124 10.42 21.64 17.25
C TYR A 124 9.82 20.56 18.12
N MET A 125 8.57 20.75 18.51
CA MET A 125 7.78 19.82 19.33
C MET A 125 6.54 19.45 18.56
N LEU A 126 6.35 18.14 18.35
CA LEU A 126 5.20 17.54 17.69
C LEU A 126 4.33 16.83 18.72
N ALA A 127 3.08 16.56 18.40
CA ALA A 127 2.21 15.74 19.24
C ALA A 127 2.77 14.33 19.43
N THR A 128 2.68 13.78 20.65
CA THR A 128 3.05 12.39 20.97
C THR A 128 1.82 11.49 20.86
N ASN A 129 1.33 11.30 19.64
CA ASN A 129 0.14 10.51 19.34
C ASN A 129 0.37 8.98 19.34
N ASN A 130 1.59 8.54 19.68
CA ASN A 130 1.97 7.14 19.92
C ASN A 130 2.96 7.12 21.08
N GLU A 131 2.44 7.39 22.28
CA GLU A 131 3.24 7.62 23.48
C GLU A 131 4.41 6.61 23.67
N PRO A 132 5.62 7.12 23.90
CA PRO A 132 5.98 8.53 24.13
C PRO A 132 6.37 9.27 22.84
N ASN A 133 6.11 8.73 21.65
CA ASN A 133 6.63 9.19 20.36
C ASN A 133 5.55 9.85 19.49
N HIS A 134 6.00 10.58 18.49
CA HIS A 134 5.17 11.02 17.38
C HIS A 134 5.12 9.93 16.31
N LEU A 135 3.97 9.77 15.64
CA LEU A 135 3.75 8.77 14.62
C LEU A 135 2.95 9.34 13.44
N HIS A 136 3.36 9.01 12.23
CA HIS A 136 2.60 9.17 10.98
C HIS A 136 2.03 10.58 10.75
N GLY A 137 2.81 11.62 11.08
CA GLY A 137 2.43 13.01 10.82
C GLY A 137 1.53 13.65 11.87
N GLY A 138 1.15 12.92 12.94
CA GLY A 138 0.47 13.49 14.10
C GLY A 138 -0.97 13.04 14.30
N VAL A 139 -1.71 13.82 15.07
CA VAL A 139 -3.10 13.53 15.42
C VAL A 139 -4.02 13.64 14.20
N LYS A 140 -3.76 14.65 13.36
CA LYS A 140 -4.45 14.87 12.09
C LYS A 140 -3.42 14.96 10.95
N GLY A 141 -2.78 13.82 10.64
CA GLY A 141 -1.86 13.70 9.53
C GLY A 141 -2.53 13.70 8.15
N PHE A 142 -1.76 13.42 7.12
CA PHE A 142 -2.24 13.39 5.71
C PHE A 142 -3.28 12.31 5.45
N ASP A 143 -3.37 11.32 6.32
CA ASP A 143 -4.38 10.26 6.36
C ASP A 143 -5.82 10.76 6.66
N LYS A 144 -5.94 11.98 7.22
CA LYS A 144 -7.22 12.55 7.69
C LYS A 144 -7.60 13.88 7.02
N VAL A 145 -6.96 14.21 5.89
CA VAL A 145 -7.26 15.44 5.15
C VAL A 145 -7.95 15.13 3.82
N ILE A 146 -8.70 16.12 3.30
CA ILE A 146 -9.27 16.06 1.97
C ILE A 146 -8.22 16.58 0.97
N TRP A 147 -7.84 15.75 0.04
CA TRP A 147 -6.95 16.09 -1.06
C TRP A 147 -7.77 16.65 -2.24
N ALA A 148 -7.26 17.70 -2.87
CA ALA A 148 -7.79 18.12 -4.16
C ALA A 148 -7.38 17.08 -5.22
N ALA A 149 -8.36 16.51 -5.91
CA ALA A 149 -8.17 15.37 -6.80
C ALA A 149 -8.39 15.77 -8.27
N LYS A 150 -7.50 15.30 -9.15
CA LYS A 150 -7.57 15.48 -10.59
C LYS A 150 -7.27 14.17 -11.29
N GLU A 151 -8.19 13.76 -12.19
CA GLU A 151 -7.97 12.61 -13.07
C GLU A 151 -6.83 12.89 -14.06
N ILE A 152 -5.96 11.90 -14.25
CA ILE A 152 -4.91 11.90 -15.28
C ILE A 152 -5.09 10.71 -16.22
N LYS A 153 -4.91 10.95 -17.52
CA LYS A 153 -5.01 9.92 -18.57
C LYS A 153 -3.80 10.04 -19.47
N GLY A 154 -3.07 8.95 -19.61
CA GLY A 154 -2.00 8.78 -20.58
C GLY A 154 -2.41 7.81 -21.69
N GLU A 155 -1.52 7.53 -22.60
CA GLU A 155 -1.77 6.61 -23.72
C GLU A 155 -2.04 5.17 -23.23
N ASN A 156 -1.25 4.70 -22.23
CA ASN A 156 -1.35 3.37 -21.65
C ASN A 156 -1.45 3.43 -20.12
N THR A 157 -2.00 4.50 -19.57
CA THR A 157 -2.11 4.72 -18.12
C THR A 157 -3.37 5.50 -17.78
N VAL A 158 -3.93 5.23 -16.63
CA VAL A 158 -4.92 6.09 -15.97
C VAL A 158 -4.46 6.36 -14.55
N GLY A 159 -4.82 7.51 -14.01
CA GLY A 159 -4.31 7.87 -12.69
C GLY A 159 -5.11 8.97 -12.01
N LEU A 160 -4.71 9.24 -10.77
CA LEU A 160 -5.28 10.25 -9.90
C LEU A 160 -4.16 11.09 -9.31
N GLU A 161 -4.14 12.38 -9.64
CA GLU A 161 -3.26 13.36 -8.99
C GLU A 161 -3.98 13.96 -7.79
N LEU A 162 -3.35 13.88 -6.63
CA LEU A 162 -3.83 14.42 -5.37
C LEU A 162 -2.89 15.53 -4.91
N THR A 163 -3.44 16.71 -4.59
CA THR A 163 -2.66 17.83 -4.09
C THR A 163 -3.17 18.33 -2.75
N TYR A 164 -2.24 18.71 -1.88
CA TYR A 164 -2.53 19.27 -0.56
C TYR A 164 -1.52 20.34 -0.19
N LEU A 165 -1.97 21.40 0.46
CA LEU A 165 -1.12 22.40 1.09
C LEU A 165 -1.15 22.24 2.60
N SER A 166 -0.11 21.63 3.15
CA SER A 166 0.10 21.55 4.59
C SER A 166 0.72 22.87 5.08
N LYS A 167 -0.03 23.63 5.86
CA LYS A 167 0.35 24.98 6.27
C LYS A 167 1.47 24.97 7.30
N ASP A 168 2.21 26.09 7.38
CA ASP A 168 3.20 26.32 8.44
C ASP A 168 2.55 26.11 9.83
N GLY A 169 3.20 25.30 10.66
CA GLY A 169 2.73 24.95 11.99
C GLY A 169 1.69 23.81 12.06
N GLU A 170 1.22 23.28 10.93
CA GLU A 170 0.35 22.11 10.93
C GLU A 170 1.01 20.92 11.63
N GLU A 171 0.32 20.32 12.63
CA GLU A 171 0.86 19.27 13.52
C GLU A 171 2.23 19.61 14.17
N GLY A 172 2.62 20.90 14.19
CA GLY A 172 3.89 21.39 14.75
C GLY A 172 5.06 21.47 13.76
N TYR A 173 4.87 21.10 12.51
CA TYR A 173 5.93 21.14 11.49
C TYR A 173 6.12 22.54 10.90
N PRO A 174 7.39 23.00 10.67
CA PRO A 174 7.65 24.31 10.07
C PRO A 174 7.41 24.33 8.57
N GLY A 175 7.08 25.50 8.06
CA GLY A 175 6.95 25.84 6.65
C GLY A 175 5.66 25.36 5.99
N ASN A 176 5.22 26.10 4.98
CA ASN A 176 4.16 25.65 4.09
C ASN A 176 4.73 24.58 3.16
N LEU A 177 4.14 23.40 3.17
CA LEU A 177 4.53 22.29 2.31
C LEU A 177 3.45 22.06 1.25
N SER A 178 3.77 22.35 -0.01
CA SER A 178 2.94 21.97 -1.15
C SER A 178 3.25 20.52 -1.53
N VAL A 179 2.26 19.63 -1.44
CA VAL A 179 2.43 18.20 -1.70
C VAL A 179 1.59 17.79 -2.90
N LYS A 180 2.16 16.95 -3.74
CA LYS A 180 1.48 16.25 -4.83
C LYS A 180 1.80 14.77 -4.76
N VAL A 181 0.76 13.93 -4.78
CA VAL A 181 0.86 12.48 -4.90
C VAL A 181 0.10 12.04 -6.13
N SER A 182 0.75 11.31 -7.02
CA SER A 182 0.13 10.79 -8.24
C SER A 182 0.08 9.27 -8.19
N TYR A 183 -1.12 8.72 -8.21
CA TYR A 183 -1.35 7.29 -8.40
C TYR A 183 -1.54 7.02 -9.89
N THR A 184 -0.75 6.11 -10.45
CA THR A 184 -0.83 5.73 -11.87
C THR A 184 -0.96 4.22 -12.00
N LEU A 185 -2.06 3.77 -12.60
CA LEU A 185 -2.26 2.38 -12.98
C LEU A 185 -1.82 2.17 -14.42
N THR A 186 -0.95 1.19 -14.63
CA THR A 186 -0.39 0.85 -15.94
C THR A 186 -0.99 -0.43 -16.51
N ASN A 187 -0.77 -0.70 -17.80
CA ASN A 187 -1.25 -1.93 -18.45
C ASN A 187 -0.46 -3.19 -18.08
N ASP A 188 0.71 -3.07 -17.48
CA ASP A 188 1.49 -4.20 -16.97
C ASP A 188 1.21 -4.51 -15.49
N ASN A 189 0.01 -4.14 -15.02
CA ASN A 189 -0.50 -4.38 -13.68
C ASN A 189 0.35 -3.76 -12.57
N ALA A 190 0.86 -2.54 -12.79
CA ALA A 190 1.59 -1.80 -11.78
C ALA A 190 0.77 -0.59 -11.29
N LEU A 191 0.73 -0.42 -9.98
CA LEU A 191 0.30 0.80 -9.32
C LEU A 191 1.56 1.57 -8.93
N GLN A 192 1.85 2.64 -9.67
CA GLN A 192 2.94 3.56 -9.36
C GLN A 192 2.40 4.70 -8.51
N ILE A 193 3.15 5.09 -7.49
CA ILE A 193 2.87 6.21 -6.60
C ILE A 193 4.07 7.15 -6.64
N ASP A 194 3.88 8.34 -7.22
CA ASP A 194 4.89 9.37 -7.26
C ASP A 194 4.58 10.43 -6.22
N TYR A 195 5.54 10.73 -5.36
CA TYR A 195 5.45 11.76 -4.34
C TYR A 195 6.32 12.94 -4.74
N GLN A 196 5.77 14.15 -4.64
CA GLN A 196 6.50 15.39 -4.87
C GLN A 196 6.11 16.40 -3.80
N ALA A 197 7.11 17.13 -3.29
CA ALA A 197 6.83 18.24 -2.38
C ALA A 197 7.84 19.38 -2.55
N SER A 198 7.41 20.59 -2.19
CA SER A 198 8.24 21.78 -2.09
C SER A 198 7.81 22.62 -0.89
N THR A 199 8.73 23.40 -0.34
CA THR A 199 8.48 24.18 0.86
C THR A 199 8.99 25.63 0.70
N ASP A 200 8.41 26.56 1.48
CA ASP A 200 8.86 27.95 1.59
C ASP A 200 9.82 28.20 2.77
N GLN A 201 9.95 27.24 3.70
CA GLN A 201 10.90 27.26 4.81
C GLN A 201 11.51 25.86 4.99
N PRO A 202 12.72 25.74 5.59
CA PRO A 202 13.28 24.44 5.91
C PRO A 202 12.32 23.61 6.76
N THR A 203 12.08 22.36 6.35
CA THR A 203 11.19 21.41 7.04
C THR A 203 11.73 19.99 6.93
N ILE A 204 11.04 19.02 7.51
CA ILE A 204 11.32 17.59 7.35
C ILE A 204 10.15 16.92 6.62
N VAL A 205 10.45 16.00 5.69
CA VAL A 205 9.46 15.30 4.87
C VAL A 205 9.85 13.84 4.75
N ASN A 206 8.89 12.96 4.98
CA ASN A 206 9.00 11.52 4.72
C ASN A 206 7.60 11.00 4.38
N LEU A 207 7.31 10.78 3.10
CA LEU A 207 5.99 10.36 2.63
C LEU A 207 6.01 8.88 2.29
N THR A 208 4.92 8.17 2.61
CA THR A 208 4.75 6.76 2.25
C THR A 208 3.27 6.42 2.06
N ASN A 209 2.98 5.20 1.59
CA ASN A 209 1.64 4.61 1.55
C ASN A 209 1.54 3.44 2.51
N HIS A 210 0.47 3.38 3.28
CA HIS A 210 0.26 2.41 4.35
C HIS A 210 -0.78 1.35 3.97
N SER A 211 -0.69 0.78 2.76
CA SER A 211 -1.55 -0.33 2.34
C SER A 211 -1.22 -1.60 3.14
N TYR A 212 -2.25 -2.24 3.69
CA TYR A 212 -2.14 -3.55 4.33
C TYR A 212 -2.46 -4.62 3.30
N PHE A 213 -1.46 -5.38 2.89
CA PHE A 213 -1.60 -6.44 1.92
C PHE A 213 -2.00 -7.77 2.57
N ASN A 214 -2.88 -8.49 1.91
CA ASN A 214 -3.09 -9.92 2.06
C ASN A 214 -3.49 -10.46 0.68
N LEU A 215 -2.54 -11.07 -0.01
CA LEU A 215 -2.69 -11.50 -1.41
C LEU A 215 -3.67 -12.67 -1.57
N LYS A 216 -4.00 -13.33 -0.46
CA LYS A 216 -4.92 -14.47 -0.45
C LYS A 216 -6.38 -14.05 -0.52
N ASP A 217 -6.83 -13.23 0.43
CA ASP A 217 -8.24 -13.04 0.71
C ASP A 217 -8.60 -11.71 1.39
N ALA A 218 -7.80 -10.65 1.16
CA ALA A 218 -8.02 -9.32 1.74
C ALA A 218 -8.23 -9.31 3.27
N GLY A 219 -7.57 -10.21 3.99
CA GLY A 219 -7.56 -10.23 5.44
C GLY A 219 -8.57 -11.19 6.09
N ALA A 220 -9.19 -12.12 5.34
CA ALA A 220 -10.02 -13.16 5.94
C ALA A 220 -9.19 -14.22 6.67
N SER A 221 -7.91 -14.41 6.29
CA SER A 221 -6.96 -15.30 6.94
C SER A 221 -5.64 -14.61 7.29
N PRO A 222 -4.80 -15.20 8.16
CA PRO A 222 -3.49 -14.63 8.49
C PRO A 222 -2.52 -14.66 7.30
N ILE A 223 -1.56 -13.69 7.29
CA ILE A 223 -0.51 -13.58 6.26
C ILE A 223 0.68 -14.53 6.50
N LEU A 224 0.60 -15.41 7.45
CA LEU A 224 1.73 -16.20 7.95
C LEU A 224 2.33 -17.16 6.93
N ASP A 225 1.53 -17.63 5.98
CA ASP A 225 1.98 -18.52 4.88
C ASP A 225 2.48 -17.75 3.65
N HIS A 226 2.31 -16.42 3.60
CA HIS A 226 2.95 -15.62 2.55
C HIS A 226 4.46 -15.72 2.66
N GLU A 227 5.13 -15.70 1.52
CA GLU A 227 6.58 -15.67 1.44
C GLU A 227 7.06 -14.26 1.10
N LEU A 228 8.05 -13.79 1.85
CA LEU A 228 8.64 -12.48 1.69
C LEU A 228 10.10 -12.59 1.31
N MET A 229 10.54 -11.80 0.32
CA MET A 229 11.94 -11.51 0.01
C MET A 229 12.14 -10.00 0.12
N LEU A 230 13.24 -9.55 0.74
CA LEU A 230 13.66 -8.15 0.81
C LEU A 230 15.13 -8.03 0.38
N ASP A 231 15.40 -7.10 -0.54
CA ASP A 231 16.77 -6.80 -0.99
C ASP A 231 17.45 -5.82 -0.02
N ALA A 232 17.80 -6.36 1.15
CA ALA A 232 18.40 -5.60 2.25
C ALA A 232 19.40 -6.46 3.01
N ASP A 233 20.62 -5.95 3.21
CA ASP A 233 21.65 -6.58 4.03
C ASP A 233 21.58 -6.16 5.50
N TYR A 234 20.91 -5.06 5.80
CA TYR A 234 20.78 -4.48 7.13
C TYR A 234 19.34 -4.07 7.43
N PHE A 235 19.05 -3.91 8.71
CA PHE A 235 17.86 -3.24 9.22
C PHE A 235 18.24 -2.26 10.33
N THR A 236 17.35 -1.35 10.69
CA THR A 236 17.52 -0.44 11.80
C THR A 236 16.94 -1.07 13.08
N PRO A 237 17.78 -1.55 14.03
CA PRO A 237 17.27 -2.07 15.29
C PRO A 237 16.65 -0.96 16.13
N VAL A 238 15.57 -1.30 16.83
CA VAL A 238 14.77 -0.36 17.61
C VAL A 238 14.89 -0.60 19.11
N ASP A 239 14.49 0.38 19.92
CA ASP A 239 14.24 0.23 21.34
C ASP A 239 12.81 -0.29 21.60
N SER A 240 12.45 -0.47 22.86
CA SER A 240 11.12 -0.97 23.27
C SER A 240 9.95 -0.03 22.91
N THR A 241 10.22 1.19 22.44
CA THR A 241 9.24 2.17 21.96
C THR A 241 9.22 2.25 20.43
N LEU A 242 9.92 1.33 19.74
CA LEU A 242 10.05 1.22 18.31
C LEU A 242 10.78 2.42 17.66
N ILE A 243 11.65 3.08 18.39
CA ILE A 243 12.56 4.12 17.88
C ILE A 243 13.89 3.48 17.48
N PRO A 244 14.40 3.74 16.27
CA PRO A 244 15.72 3.27 15.84
C PRO A 244 16.83 3.72 16.77
N THR A 245 17.76 2.80 17.09
CA THR A 245 18.91 3.08 17.97
C THR A 245 20.02 3.88 17.31
N GLY A 246 19.86 4.26 16.03
CA GLY A 246 20.90 4.92 15.22
C GLY A 246 21.93 3.94 14.65
N LYS A 247 21.81 2.65 14.93
CA LYS A 247 22.69 1.59 14.41
C LYS A 247 22.06 0.90 13.20
N LEU A 248 22.91 0.22 12.43
CA LEU A 248 22.50 -0.74 11.41
C LEU A 248 22.93 -2.15 11.89
N ARG A 249 22.00 -3.10 11.87
CA ARG A 249 22.26 -4.50 12.22
C ARG A 249 22.14 -5.37 10.97
N ALA A 250 23.14 -6.21 10.69
CA ALA A 250 23.08 -7.17 9.58
C ALA A 250 21.91 -8.14 9.78
N VAL A 251 21.18 -8.42 8.68
CA VAL A 251 20.07 -9.37 8.70
C VAL A 251 20.56 -10.82 8.76
N ALA A 252 21.75 -11.11 8.20
CA ALA A 252 22.31 -12.45 8.08
C ALA A 252 22.39 -13.16 9.44
N GLY A 253 21.82 -14.37 9.51
CA GLY A 253 21.81 -15.18 10.73
C GLY A 253 20.81 -14.70 11.80
N THR A 254 19.91 -13.78 11.47
CA THR A 254 18.87 -13.27 12.37
C THR A 254 17.47 -13.66 11.86
N PRO A 255 16.40 -13.47 12.66
CA PRO A 255 15.02 -13.63 12.19
C PRO A 255 14.65 -12.70 11.02
N PHE A 256 15.41 -11.63 10.82
CA PHE A 256 15.19 -10.59 9.80
C PHE A 256 15.85 -10.92 8.44
N ASP A 257 16.46 -12.09 8.25
CA ASP A 257 17.11 -12.48 7.00
C ASP A 257 16.07 -12.89 5.92
N PHE A 258 15.56 -11.91 5.18
CA PHE A 258 14.67 -12.10 4.03
C PHE A 258 15.37 -11.94 2.68
N LYS A 259 16.71 -12.03 2.62
CA LYS A 259 17.44 -11.94 1.35
C LYS A 259 17.08 -13.06 0.36
N LYS A 260 16.60 -14.17 0.85
CA LYS A 260 15.93 -15.23 0.10
C LYS A 260 14.50 -15.32 0.55
N SER A 261 13.58 -15.64 -0.38
CA SER A 261 12.18 -15.85 -0.06
C SER A 261 12.01 -16.81 1.10
N ALA A 262 11.20 -16.42 2.08
CA ALA A 262 10.90 -17.23 3.25
C ALA A 262 9.48 -16.94 3.75
N LYS A 263 8.81 -17.98 4.24
CA LYS A 263 7.50 -17.82 4.88
C LYS A 263 7.62 -16.91 6.10
N ILE A 264 6.66 -15.99 6.25
CA ILE A 264 6.61 -15.05 7.37
C ILE A 264 6.56 -15.80 8.71
N CYS A 265 5.80 -16.91 8.79
CA CYS A 265 5.71 -17.74 10.00
C CYS A 265 7.03 -18.37 10.43
N ALA A 266 7.99 -18.54 9.52
CA ALA A 266 9.20 -19.34 9.81
C ALA A 266 10.02 -18.81 10.99
N ARG A 267 10.06 -17.49 11.19
CA ARG A 267 10.93 -16.86 12.20
C ARG A 267 10.24 -15.74 13.01
N ILE A 268 8.96 -15.45 12.77
CA ILE A 268 8.23 -14.36 13.45
C ILE A 268 8.06 -14.59 14.97
N GLY A 269 8.18 -15.83 15.42
CA GLY A 269 8.12 -16.22 16.83
C GLY A 269 9.49 -16.49 17.46
N ALA A 270 10.59 -16.09 16.82
CA ALA A 270 11.94 -16.33 17.32
C ALA A 270 12.19 -15.61 18.66
N ASP A 271 13.04 -16.22 19.50
CA ASP A 271 13.52 -15.59 20.74
C ASP A 271 14.60 -14.54 20.43
N ASP A 272 14.19 -13.43 19.84
CA ASP A 272 15.02 -12.28 19.50
C ASP A 272 14.40 -11.02 20.13
N GLU A 273 15.22 -10.14 20.71
CA GLU A 273 14.78 -8.92 21.37
C GLU A 273 13.97 -8.01 20.43
N GLN A 274 14.38 -7.90 19.16
CA GLN A 274 13.71 -7.05 18.17
C GLN A 274 12.33 -7.62 17.79
N ILE A 275 12.21 -8.95 17.66
CA ILE A 275 10.90 -9.59 17.46
C ILE A 275 9.98 -9.34 18.66
N LYS A 276 10.52 -9.33 19.89
CA LYS A 276 9.74 -9.02 21.10
C LYS A 276 9.28 -7.56 21.12
N PHE A 277 10.13 -6.62 20.75
CA PHE A 277 9.76 -5.19 20.69
C PHE A 277 8.67 -4.92 19.66
N GLY A 278 8.78 -5.50 18.46
CA GLY A 278 7.79 -5.36 17.39
C GLY A 278 6.53 -6.22 17.56
N LEU A 279 6.50 -7.13 18.55
CA LEU A 279 5.49 -8.20 18.66
C LEU A 279 5.42 -9.08 17.41
N GLY A 280 6.51 -9.11 16.63
CA GLY A 280 6.69 -9.64 15.31
C GLY A 280 7.60 -8.73 14.50
N TYR A 281 7.33 -8.58 13.21
CA TYR A 281 8.07 -7.61 12.38
C TYR A 281 7.36 -6.25 12.42
N ASP A 282 8.10 -5.21 12.77
CA ASP A 282 7.75 -3.79 12.66
C ASP A 282 9.05 -2.98 12.56
N HIS A 283 9.81 -3.24 11.49
CA HIS A 283 11.18 -2.75 11.35
C HIS A 283 11.44 -2.20 9.96
N ASN A 284 12.28 -1.17 9.90
CA ASN A 284 12.79 -0.61 8.68
C ASN A 284 14.02 -1.39 8.19
N PHE A 285 13.95 -1.90 6.97
CA PHE A 285 15.05 -2.55 6.27
C PHE A 285 15.79 -1.53 5.42
N VAL A 286 17.12 -1.62 5.43
CA VAL A 286 18.03 -0.77 4.66
C VAL A 286 18.20 -1.40 3.28
N LEU A 287 17.59 -0.80 2.27
CA LEU A 287 17.59 -1.34 0.93
C LEU A 287 18.97 -1.22 0.26
N ASN A 288 19.37 -2.29 -0.41
CA ASN A 288 20.57 -2.30 -1.24
C ASN A 288 20.41 -1.38 -2.47
N GLY A 289 21.54 -1.04 -3.12
CA GLY A 289 21.57 -0.15 -4.28
C GLY A 289 21.59 1.34 -3.92
N ASN A 290 21.56 2.21 -4.92
CA ASN A 290 21.72 3.63 -4.74
C ASN A 290 20.39 4.29 -4.34
N ALA A 291 20.44 5.28 -3.46
CA ALA A 291 19.30 6.14 -3.17
C ALA A 291 18.92 6.97 -4.42
N GLY A 292 17.62 7.14 -4.66
CA GLY A 292 17.10 7.87 -5.81
C GLY A 292 17.00 7.08 -7.11
N GLU A 293 17.63 5.90 -7.22
CA GLU A 293 17.44 4.98 -8.35
C GLU A 293 16.27 4.02 -8.07
N LEU A 294 15.42 3.80 -9.08
CA LEU A 294 14.32 2.84 -8.97
C LEU A 294 14.88 1.42 -8.92
N LYS A 295 14.67 0.72 -7.80
CA LYS A 295 15.22 -0.61 -7.53
C LYS A 295 14.17 -1.53 -6.92
N LEU A 296 14.33 -2.83 -7.09
CA LEU A 296 13.51 -3.84 -6.42
C LEU A 296 13.83 -3.81 -4.91
N ALA A 297 12.82 -3.47 -4.11
CA ALA A 297 12.92 -3.48 -2.65
C ALA A 297 12.56 -4.85 -2.07
N GLY A 298 11.58 -5.52 -2.67
CA GLY A 298 11.13 -6.82 -2.19
C GLY A 298 10.05 -7.45 -3.04
N LYS A 299 9.71 -8.68 -2.68
CA LYS A 299 8.69 -9.50 -3.35
C LYS A 299 7.88 -10.24 -2.29
N LEU A 300 6.56 -10.15 -2.38
CA LEU A 300 5.62 -10.90 -1.54
C LEU A 300 4.86 -11.89 -2.43
N ILE A 301 4.80 -13.15 -2.01
CA ILE A 301 4.21 -14.25 -2.77
C ILE A 301 3.14 -14.92 -1.93
N GLU A 302 2.00 -15.26 -2.52
CA GLU A 302 0.98 -16.11 -1.95
C GLU A 302 0.74 -17.32 -2.87
N SER A 303 1.24 -18.48 -2.44
CA SER A 303 1.38 -19.67 -3.28
C SER A 303 0.06 -20.39 -3.58
N THR A 304 -1.02 -20.13 -2.82
CA THR A 304 -2.31 -20.82 -3.06
C THR A 304 -3.17 -20.13 -4.12
N THR A 305 -2.91 -18.86 -4.39
CA THR A 305 -3.56 -18.08 -5.45
C THR A 305 -2.60 -17.78 -6.61
N GLY A 306 -1.31 -18.03 -6.43
CA GLY A 306 -0.26 -17.63 -7.37
C GLY A 306 -0.02 -16.12 -7.42
N ARG A 307 -0.68 -15.30 -6.56
CA ARG A 307 -0.51 -13.85 -6.58
C ARG A 307 0.83 -13.43 -6.00
N VAL A 308 1.43 -12.46 -6.68
CA VAL A 308 2.72 -11.89 -6.31
C VAL A 308 2.62 -10.37 -6.39
N VAL A 309 3.26 -9.66 -5.45
CA VAL A 309 3.56 -8.25 -5.59
C VAL A 309 5.06 -8.00 -5.47
N GLU A 310 5.64 -7.36 -6.48
CA GLU A 310 6.97 -6.78 -6.43
C GLU A 310 6.85 -5.32 -5.99
N VAL A 311 7.70 -4.91 -5.05
CA VAL A 311 7.81 -3.53 -4.59
C VAL A 311 9.08 -2.93 -5.11
N TRP A 312 8.96 -1.90 -5.94
CA TRP A 312 10.08 -1.14 -6.49
C TRP A 312 10.05 0.28 -5.92
N THR A 313 11.22 0.86 -5.61
CA THR A 313 11.26 2.19 -5.03
C THR A 313 12.57 2.92 -5.27
N THR A 314 12.49 4.25 -5.18
CA THR A 314 13.66 5.14 -5.10
C THR A 314 14.06 5.44 -3.65
N GLU A 315 13.27 5.00 -2.67
CA GLU A 315 13.51 5.20 -1.24
C GLU A 315 14.70 4.37 -0.73
N PRO A 316 15.41 4.83 0.33
CA PRO A 316 16.53 4.11 0.92
C PRO A 316 16.11 2.95 1.82
N GLY A 317 14.85 2.87 2.23
CA GLY A 317 14.35 1.87 3.17
C GLY A 317 12.94 1.41 2.88
N ILE A 318 12.58 0.31 3.54
CA ILE A 318 11.24 -0.25 3.54
C ILE A 318 10.88 -0.75 4.93
N GLN A 319 9.76 -0.27 5.48
CA GLN A 319 9.17 -0.83 6.68
C GLN A 319 8.43 -2.12 6.33
N PHE A 320 8.77 -3.21 7.00
CA PHE A 320 7.95 -4.41 7.03
C PHE A 320 7.24 -4.50 8.38
N TYR A 321 5.91 -4.37 8.31
CA TYR A 321 5.02 -4.49 9.47
C TYR A 321 4.07 -5.68 9.26
N SER A 322 4.04 -6.61 10.19
CA SER A 322 3.31 -7.89 10.06
C SER A 322 1.92 -7.90 10.70
N GLY A 323 1.28 -6.74 10.85
CA GLY A 323 -0.11 -6.64 11.35
C GLY A 323 -0.27 -7.00 12.83
N ASN A 324 0.74 -6.72 13.64
CA ASN A 324 0.83 -7.16 15.04
C ASN A 324 -0.15 -6.44 15.98
N PHE A 325 -0.73 -5.33 15.57
CA PHE A 325 -1.69 -4.54 16.36
C PHE A 325 -3.14 -4.70 15.90
N LEU A 326 -3.40 -5.57 14.90
CA LEU A 326 -4.75 -6.00 14.56
C LEU A 326 -5.20 -7.01 15.63
N ASP A 327 -6.32 -6.72 16.31
CA ASP A 327 -6.75 -7.47 17.50
C ASP A 327 -8.15 -8.10 17.38
N GLY A 328 -8.76 -8.01 16.20
CA GLY A 328 -10.13 -8.50 15.95
C GLY A 328 -11.23 -7.52 16.31
N SER A 329 -10.90 -6.31 16.77
CA SER A 329 -11.91 -5.26 17.06
C SER A 329 -12.42 -4.57 15.80
N ILE A 330 -11.69 -4.71 14.67
CA ILE A 330 -12.03 -4.08 13.41
C ILE A 330 -12.82 -5.04 12.54
N THR A 331 -14.03 -4.64 12.14
CA THR A 331 -14.79 -5.26 11.05
C THR A 331 -14.61 -4.43 9.79
N GLY A 332 -13.93 -4.99 8.81
CA GLY A 332 -13.60 -4.34 7.54
C GLY A 332 -14.54 -4.73 6.39
N LYS A 333 -13.97 -4.84 5.18
CA LYS A 333 -14.72 -5.13 3.95
C LYS A 333 -15.49 -6.43 4.02
N ASN A 334 -16.72 -6.43 3.48
CA ASN A 334 -17.62 -7.59 3.44
C ASN A 334 -17.87 -8.24 4.81
N GLY A 335 -17.77 -7.46 5.90
CA GLY A 335 -17.94 -7.98 7.25
C GLY A 335 -16.77 -8.82 7.79
N THR A 336 -15.62 -8.80 7.12
CA THR A 336 -14.41 -9.52 7.55
C THR A 336 -13.84 -8.91 8.82
N VAL A 337 -13.61 -9.73 9.85
CA VAL A 337 -12.95 -9.31 11.09
C VAL A 337 -11.44 -9.41 10.90
N TYR A 338 -10.73 -8.29 11.06
CA TYR A 338 -9.28 -8.24 10.93
C TYR A 338 -8.61 -8.58 12.26
N SER A 339 -8.16 -9.81 12.37
CA SER A 339 -7.48 -10.33 13.56
C SER A 339 -5.96 -10.18 13.44
N TYR A 340 -5.26 -10.59 14.48
CA TYR A 340 -3.81 -10.57 14.58
C TYR A 340 -3.14 -11.17 13.34
N ARG A 341 -2.30 -10.39 12.67
CA ARG A 341 -1.57 -10.79 11.46
C ARG A 341 -2.45 -11.13 10.24
N HIS A 342 -3.60 -10.50 10.11
CA HIS A 342 -4.45 -10.66 8.92
C HIS A 342 -4.05 -9.77 7.74
N GLY A 343 -3.08 -8.87 7.93
CA GLY A 343 -2.49 -8.03 6.89
C GLY A 343 -1.06 -7.66 7.21
N LEU A 344 -0.30 -7.24 6.20
CA LEU A 344 1.07 -6.75 6.35
C LEU A 344 1.29 -5.48 5.55
N CYS A 345 2.22 -4.63 5.97
CA CYS A 345 2.59 -3.42 5.25
C CYS A 345 4.02 -3.50 4.73
N LEU A 346 4.23 -2.94 3.54
CA LEU A 346 5.51 -2.77 2.88
C LEU A 346 5.63 -1.28 2.51
N GLU A 347 6.08 -0.47 3.47
CA GLU A 347 6.08 0.99 3.37
C GLU A 347 7.48 1.48 2.98
N THR A 348 7.65 1.87 1.73
CA THR A 348 8.92 2.45 1.26
C THR A 348 9.08 3.86 1.80
N GLN A 349 10.23 4.19 2.39
CA GLN A 349 10.40 5.40 3.18
C GLN A 349 11.87 5.73 3.43
N HIS A 350 12.14 6.96 3.89
CA HIS A 350 13.35 7.26 4.65
C HIS A 350 13.24 6.59 6.03
N TYR A 351 14.40 6.39 6.69
CA TYR A 351 14.40 5.66 7.96
C TYR A 351 13.64 6.43 9.05
N PRO A 352 12.94 5.73 9.96
CA PRO A 352 12.28 6.38 11.08
C PRO A 352 13.28 7.16 11.94
N ASP A 353 12.82 8.26 12.54
CA ASP A 353 13.61 9.15 13.42
C ASP A 353 14.85 9.78 12.76
N SER A 354 14.97 9.79 11.42
CA SER A 354 16.11 10.39 10.70
C SER A 354 16.48 11.80 11.15
N PRO A 355 15.54 12.70 11.49
CA PRO A 355 15.90 14.03 11.98
C PRO A 355 16.77 14.04 13.24
N ASN A 356 16.73 12.97 14.04
CA ASN A 356 17.50 12.80 15.27
C ASN A 356 18.70 11.85 15.11
N GLN A 357 18.87 11.26 13.93
CA GLN A 357 19.89 10.24 13.65
C GLN A 357 20.87 10.74 12.58
N PRO A 358 21.98 11.36 12.92
CA PRO A 358 22.87 12.01 11.96
C PRO A 358 23.50 11.07 10.93
N ASN A 359 23.48 9.75 11.20
CA ASN A 359 24.00 8.74 10.28
C ASN A 359 22.96 8.21 9.29
N PHE A 360 21.68 8.63 9.43
CA PHE A 360 20.61 8.22 8.54
C PHE A 360 20.48 9.19 7.35
N PRO A 361 19.88 8.74 6.24
CA PRO A 361 19.58 9.63 5.13
C PRO A 361 18.76 10.83 5.59
N SER A 362 19.16 12.04 5.14
CA SER A 362 18.48 13.28 5.52
C SER A 362 17.07 13.36 4.99
N THR A 363 16.14 13.79 5.83
CA THR A 363 14.74 14.07 5.48
C THR A 363 14.47 15.59 5.44
N VAL A 364 15.51 16.41 5.53
CA VAL A 364 15.37 17.88 5.45
C VAL A 364 15.09 18.28 4.01
N LEU A 365 14.08 19.13 3.85
CA LEU A 365 13.75 19.80 2.59
C LEU A 365 13.90 21.31 2.78
N ASN A 366 14.74 21.94 1.96
CA ASN A 366 14.97 23.38 1.98
C ASN A 366 14.17 24.08 0.88
N PRO A 367 13.89 25.40 1.03
CA PRO A 367 13.31 26.20 -0.05
C PRO A 367 14.16 26.12 -1.32
N GLY A 368 13.49 25.91 -2.45
CA GLY A 368 14.13 25.72 -3.76
C GLY A 368 14.54 24.29 -4.09
N GLU A 369 14.56 23.39 -3.11
CA GLU A 369 14.73 21.96 -3.34
C GLU A 369 13.38 21.28 -3.66
N LYS A 370 13.44 20.07 -4.23
CA LYS A 370 12.26 19.23 -4.48
C LYS A 370 12.44 17.90 -3.75
N TYR A 371 11.45 17.55 -2.96
CA TYR A 371 11.27 16.17 -2.54
C TYR A 371 10.63 15.41 -3.70
N GLN A 372 11.23 14.30 -4.09
CA GLN A 372 10.69 13.46 -5.16
C GLN A 372 11.08 12.01 -4.93
N THR A 373 10.08 11.14 -4.75
CA THR A 373 10.25 9.70 -4.59
C THR A 373 9.18 8.95 -5.34
N THR A 374 9.47 7.69 -5.68
CA THR A 374 8.56 6.80 -6.41
C THR A 374 8.51 5.44 -5.75
N THR A 375 7.31 4.89 -5.64
CA THR A 375 7.04 3.50 -5.25
C THR A 375 6.18 2.85 -6.32
N VAL A 376 6.49 1.61 -6.68
CA VAL A 376 5.71 0.82 -7.64
C VAL A 376 5.34 -0.52 -7.01
N TYR A 377 4.05 -0.80 -6.92
CA TYR A 377 3.52 -2.11 -6.59
C TYR A 377 3.14 -2.81 -7.91
N LYS A 378 3.94 -3.76 -8.35
CA LYS A 378 3.71 -4.51 -9.58
C LYS A 378 3.16 -5.89 -9.26
N PHE A 379 1.95 -6.16 -9.76
CA PHE A 379 1.25 -7.42 -9.48
C PHE A 379 1.46 -8.42 -10.63
N LEU A 380 1.80 -9.64 -10.24
CA LEU A 380 2.12 -10.75 -11.12
C LEU A 380 1.37 -12.01 -10.66
N VAL A 381 1.39 -13.03 -11.50
CA VAL A 381 0.92 -14.39 -11.18
C VAL A 381 2.05 -15.37 -11.48
N GLU A 382 2.38 -16.27 -10.55
CA GLU A 382 3.41 -17.32 -10.67
C GLU A 382 2.82 -18.70 -10.38
#